data_07595cfad329dab7aa3b3f4a3cfc81f0
#
_entry.id   07595cfad329dab7aa3b3f4a3cfc81f0
#
_cell.length_a   1.000
_cell.length_b   1.000
_cell.length_c   1.000
_cell.angle_alpha   90.00
_cell.angle_beta   90.00
_cell.angle_gamma   90.00
#
_symmetry.space_group_name_H-M   'P 1'
#
loop_
_entity.id
_entity.type
_entity.pdbx_description
1 polymer ?
#
loop_
_entity_poly.entity_id
_entity_poly.type
_entity_poly.pdbx_seq_one_letter_code
_entity_poly.pdbx_strand_id
1 'polypeptide(L)'
;MEVQRPSNNAMKARHLTPLRAVRGVVCLLVLILTAFMMLVYFGVPGAVMVRFFSIPYSRRVTSVFFGAWIALWPVLFEKINGTKVIFSGETVPRGERILLISNHRTEVDWMYLWDLALRKGHQGFIKYILKSSLMKLPVFGWSFHILEFISVERKWEVDEPNMRQMLSTLNDPEDSLWLALFPEGTDFTEQKCIRNQKYAAEHGLPVLKHVLLPKTKGLCACLEELRGSLDAVYDVTIGYKPSSPTFFDNASGVNPSEVHMHVRRIPLEDMPTSEDEVTTWIMNTFHFKDQLLSDFYAQGHFPHEGTEGELSTLKCLVNFIAVIIATATCTYLTLFSSIWFKIYVSSVCAYLTSATYFNIRPLPVVSLLKGLFNCKPS
;
A
#
# COMPACT_ATOMS: atom_id res chain seq x y z
N MET A 1 -44.40 26.95 -0.42
CA MET A 1 -43.01 26.56 -0.27
C MET A 1 -42.99 25.03 -0.30
N GLU A 2 -42.73 24.46 -1.48
CA GLU A 2 -42.65 23.03 -1.69
C GLU A 2 -41.25 22.58 -1.25
N VAL A 3 -41.21 21.80 -0.19
CA VAL A 3 -39.97 21.16 0.29
C VAL A 3 -39.63 20.09 -0.73
N GLN A 4 -38.66 20.39 -1.62
CA GLN A 4 -38.05 19.38 -2.51
C GLN A 4 -37.46 18.26 -1.66
N ARG A 5 -38.07 17.08 -1.70
CA ARG A 5 -37.50 15.87 -1.16
C ARG A 5 -36.18 15.57 -1.91
N PRO A 6 -35.07 15.32 -1.21
CA PRO A 6 -33.84 14.94 -1.88
C PRO A 6 -34.09 13.66 -2.71
N SER A 7 -33.67 13.68 -3.96
CA SER A 7 -33.80 12.54 -4.87
C SER A 7 -33.04 11.34 -4.30
N ASN A 8 -33.79 10.35 -3.89
CA ASN A 8 -33.30 9.11 -3.30
C ASN A 8 -32.72 8.18 -4.41
N ASN A 9 -31.72 8.67 -5.16
CA ASN A 9 -30.89 7.87 -6.04
C ASN A 9 -29.73 7.26 -5.22
N ALA A 10 -30.09 6.50 -4.18
CA ALA A 10 -29.10 5.69 -3.48
C ALA A 10 -28.45 4.75 -4.51
N MET A 11 -27.19 5.00 -4.83
CA MET A 11 -26.42 4.17 -5.73
C MET A 11 -26.39 2.75 -5.17
N LYS A 12 -26.96 1.79 -5.88
CA LYS A 12 -27.02 0.38 -5.42
C LYS A 12 -25.76 -0.35 -5.86
N ALA A 13 -25.26 -1.25 -5.01
CA ALA A 13 -24.22 -2.20 -5.41
C ALA A 13 -24.69 -2.96 -6.67
N ARG A 14 -23.74 -3.21 -7.56
CA ARG A 14 -24.05 -3.95 -8.80
C ARG A 14 -24.27 -5.42 -8.46
N HIS A 15 -25.22 -6.08 -9.09
CA HIS A 15 -25.49 -7.50 -8.86
C HIS A 15 -24.30 -8.35 -9.37
N LEU A 16 -23.92 -9.35 -8.58
CA LEU A 16 -22.96 -10.37 -8.99
C LEU A 16 -23.63 -11.27 -10.06
N THR A 17 -23.23 -11.11 -11.30
CA THR A 17 -23.65 -12.01 -12.39
C THR A 17 -22.58 -13.07 -12.62
N PRO A 18 -22.93 -14.25 -13.18
CA PRO A 18 -21.94 -15.28 -13.52
C PRO A 18 -20.78 -14.75 -14.37
N LEU A 19 -21.07 -13.87 -15.33
CA LEU A 19 -20.06 -13.24 -16.16
C LEU A 19 -19.09 -12.37 -15.36
N ARG A 20 -19.57 -11.59 -14.40
CA ARG A 20 -18.71 -10.79 -13.52
C ARG A 20 -17.86 -11.67 -12.60
N ALA A 21 -18.43 -12.73 -12.07
CA ALA A 21 -17.70 -13.67 -11.23
C ALA A 21 -16.55 -14.34 -12.02
N VAL A 22 -16.84 -14.88 -13.20
CA VAL A 22 -15.83 -15.49 -14.08
C VAL A 22 -14.76 -14.46 -14.46
N ARG A 23 -15.15 -13.25 -14.87
CA ARG A 23 -14.21 -12.17 -15.20
C ARG A 23 -13.31 -11.83 -14.00
N GLY A 24 -13.87 -11.68 -12.80
CA GLY A 24 -13.11 -11.40 -11.58
C GLY A 24 -12.08 -12.49 -11.30
N VAL A 25 -12.50 -13.77 -11.37
CA VAL A 25 -11.57 -14.91 -11.19
C VAL A 25 -10.46 -14.91 -12.23
N VAL A 26 -10.80 -14.72 -13.51
CA VAL A 26 -9.79 -14.64 -14.59
C VAL A 26 -8.82 -13.50 -14.37
N CYS A 27 -9.30 -12.31 -14.01
CA CYS A 27 -8.43 -11.17 -13.73
C CYS A 27 -7.50 -11.47 -12.53
N LEU A 28 -7.99 -12.07 -11.46
CA LEU A 28 -7.16 -12.46 -10.32
C LEU A 28 -6.10 -13.50 -10.68
N LEU A 29 -6.44 -14.50 -11.47
CA LEU A 29 -5.47 -15.49 -11.96
C LEU A 29 -4.38 -14.83 -12.83
N VAL A 30 -4.75 -13.92 -13.73
CA VAL A 30 -3.80 -13.14 -14.52
C VAL A 30 -2.90 -12.29 -13.62
N LEU A 31 -3.46 -11.60 -12.62
CA LEU A 31 -2.68 -10.79 -11.67
C LEU A 31 -1.70 -11.62 -10.85
N ILE A 32 -2.10 -12.81 -10.40
CA ILE A 32 -1.23 -13.72 -9.65
C ILE A 32 -0.12 -14.28 -10.56
N LEU A 33 -0.46 -14.70 -11.77
CA LEU A 33 0.53 -15.22 -12.74
C LEU A 33 1.54 -14.15 -13.14
N THR A 34 1.06 -12.93 -13.44
CA THR A 34 1.93 -11.80 -13.76
C THR A 34 2.83 -11.43 -12.57
N ALA A 35 2.30 -11.40 -11.33
CA ALA A 35 3.09 -11.19 -10.12
C ALA A 35 4.20 -12.23 -9.99
N PHE A 36 3.86 -13.52 -10.14
CA PHE A 36 4.82 -14.61 -10.03
C PHE A 36 5.93 -14.50 -11.07
N MET A 37 5.58 -14.34 -12.35
CA MET A 37 6.57 -14.26 -13.42
C MET A 37 7.44 -13.00 -13.33
N MET A 38 6.83 -11.84 -13.02
CA MET A 38 7.57 -10.59 -12.82
C MET A 38 8.53 -10.69 -11.64
N LEU A 39 8.11 -11.31 -10.53
CA LEU A 39 8.94 -11.49 -9.35
C LEU A 39 10.12 -12.41 -9.66
N VAL A 40 9.89 -13.59 -10.26
CA VAL A 40 10.89 -14.60 -10.52
C VAL A 40 11.93 -14.11 -11.54
N TYR A 41 11.50 -13.56 -12.67
CA TYR A 41 12.39 -13.21 -13.77
C TYR A 41 13.01 -11.81 -13.68
N PHE A 42 12.37 -10.87 -12.96
CA PHE A 42 12.85 -9.48 -12.88
C PHE A 42 13.09 -9.03 -11.44
N GLY A 43 12.16 -9.34 -10.52
CA GLY A 43 12.25 -8.92 -9.13
C GLY A 43 13.46 -9.49 -8.42
N VAL A 44 13.67 -10.80 -8.50
CA VAL A 44 14.81 -11.48 -7.83
C VAL A 44 16.15 -11.06 -8.42
N PRO A 45 16.39 -11.02 -9.75
CA PRO A 45 17.63 -10.49 -10.28
C PRO A 45 17.90 -9.04 -9.81
N GLY A 46 16.88 -8.18 -9.82
CA GLY A 46 17.00 -6.81 -9.32
C GLY A 46 17.33 -6.72 -7.83
N ALA A 47 16.62 -7.53 -7.01
CA ALA A 47 16.76 -7.49 -5.56
C ALA A 47 18.01 -8.25 -5.03
N VAL A 48 18.58 -9.13 -5.82
CA VAL A 48 19.74 -9.93 -5.40
C VAL A 48 21.00 -9.47 -6.14
N MET A 49 21.03 -9.62 -7.48
CA MET A 49 22.24 -9.33 -8.26
C MET A 49 22.62 -7.85 -8.22
N VAL A 50 21.65 -6.95 -8.43
CA VAL A 50 21.91 -5.50 -8.39
C VAL A 50 22.23 -5.05 -6.96
N ARG A 51 21.62 -5.68 -5.95
CA ARG A 51 21.84 -5.34 -4.54
C ARG A 51 23.26 -5.66 -4.06
N PHE A 52 23.92 -6.66 -4.62
CA PHE A 52 25.34 -6.89 -4.34
C PHE A 52 26.24 -5.71 -4.68
N PHE A 53 25.83 -4.87 -5.60
CA PHE A 53 26.58 -3.67 -5.99
C PHE A 53 26.06 -2.41 -5.29
N SER A 54 24.72 -2.23 -5.24
CA SER A 54 24.11 -1.03 -4.68
C SER A 54 22.69 -1.26 -4.22
N ILE A 55 22.38 -0.85 -2.97
CA ILE A 55 21.02 -0.91 -2.43
C ILE A 55 20.10 0.09 -3.17
N PRO A 56 20.46 1.39 -3.37
CA PRO A 56 19.61 2.33 -4.09
C PRO A 56 19.28 1.89 -5.52
N TYR A 57 20.26 1.40 -6.27
CA TYR A 57 20.00 0.89 -7.63
C TYR A 57 19.10 -0.35 -7.61
N SER A 58 19.29 -1.26 -6.66
CA SER A 58 18.40 -2.42 -6.48
C SER A 58 16.96 -1.98 -6.22
N ARG A 59 16.75 -1.01 -5.34
CA ARG A 59 15.42 -0.44 -5.06
C ARG A 59 14.81 0.21 -6.29
N ARG A 60 15.57 0.96 -7.07
CA ARG A 60 15.10 1.57 -8.34
C ARG A 60 14.71 0.50 -9.37
N VAL A 61 15.51 -0.53 -9.55
CA VAL A 61 15.21 -1.62 -10.50
C VAL A 61 13.96 -2.39 -10.06
N THR A 62 13.88 -2.78 -8.78
CA THR A 62 12.70 -3.50 -8.26
C THR A 62 11.44 -2.63 -8.31
N SER A 63 11.55 -1.31 -8.07
CA SER A 63 10.41 -0.40 -8.12
C SER A 63 9.85 -0.24 -9.53
N VAL A 64 10.67 -0.30 -10.59
CA VAL A 64 10.19 -0.26 -11.97
C VAL A 64 9.29 -1.46 -12.27
N PHE A 65 9.74 -2.67 -11.95
CA PHE A 65 8.97 -3.88 -12.21
C PHE A 65 7.75 -3.99 -11.31
N PHE A 66 7.89 -3.68 -10.03
CA PHE A 66 6.77 -3.65 -9.10
C PHE A 66 5.75 -2.58 -9.48
N GLY A 67 6.20 -1.38 -9.87
CA GLY A 67 5.34 -0.30 -10.33
C GLY A 67 4.57 -0.65 -11.59
N ALA A 68 5.21 -1.35 -12.55
CA ALA A 68 4.55 -1.85 -13.75
C ALA A 68 3.43 -2.86 -13.41
N TRP A 69 3.67 -3.75 -12.44
CA TRP A 69 2.66 -4.70 -11.98
C TRP A 69 1.54 -4.02 -11.19
N ILE A 70 1.88 -3.12 -10.25
CA ILE A 70 0.88 -2.35 -9.48
C ILE A 70 -0.09 -1.61 -10.41
N ALA A 71 0.42 -1.03 -11.51
CA ALA A 71 -0.42 -0.28 -12.45
C ALA A 71 -1.49 -1.13 -13.16
N LEU A 72 -1.45 -2.46 -13.05
CA LEU A 72 -2.52 -3.33 -13.53
C LEU A 72 -3.80 -3.22 -12.69
N TRP A 73 -3.69 -2.91 -11.39
CA TRP A 73 -4.83 -2.83 -10.48
C TRP A 73 -5.77 -1.66 -10.79
N PRO A 74 -5.30 -0.41 -10.96
CA PRO A 74 -6.15 0.68 -11.43
C PRO A 74 -6.79 0.41 -12.80
N VAL A 75 -6.12 -0.32 -13.69
CA VAL A 75 -6.74 -0.76 -14.96
C VAL A 75 -7.93 -1.68 -14.70
N LEU A 76 -7.78 -2.64 -13.79
CA LEU A 76 -8.89 -3.50 -13.39
C LEU A 76 -10.04 -2.70 -12.78
N PHE A 77 -9.75 -1.81 -11.83
CA PHE A 77 -10.81 -1.08 -11.11
C PHE A 77 -11.49 -0.04 -11.98
N GLU A 78 -10.72 0.86 -12.60
CA GLU A 78 -11.28 2.00 -13.31
C GLU A 78 -11.71 1.64 -14.73
N LYS A 79 -10.88 0.91 -15.49
CA LYS A 79 -11.14 0.69 -16.91
C LYS A 79 -11.97 -0.55 -17.18
N ILE A 80 -11.77 -1.64 -16.45
CA ILE A 80 -12.51 -2.91 -16.63
C ILE A 80 -13.79 -2.91 -15.81
N ASN A 81 -13.71 -2.57 -14.52
CA ASN A 81 -14.85 -2.58 -13.61
C ASN A 81 -15.67 -1.29 -13.64
N GLY A 82 -15.10 -0.19 -14.13
CA GLY A 82 -15.76 1.12 -14.20
C GLY A 82 -16.02 1.72 -12.81
N THR A 83 -15.13 1.47 -11.86
CA THR A 83 -15.11 2.15 -10.57
C THR A 83 -14.57 3.56 -10.77
N LYS A 84 -15.27 4.57 -10.28
CA LYS A 84 -14.78 5.95 -10.31
C LYS A 84 -13.92 6.18 -9.08
N VAL A 85 -12.71 6.69 -9.28
CA VAL A 85 -11.81 7.10 -8.19
C VAL A 85 -11.74 8.62 -8.20
N ILE A 86 -12.18 9.24 -7.11
CA ILE A 86 -12.34 10.69 -6.98
C ILE A 86 -11.41 11.17 -5.87
N PHE A 87 -10.52 12.09 -6.23
CA PHE A 87 -9.59 12.72 -5.29
C PHE A 87 -10.07 14.11 -4.92
N SER A 88 -9.86 14.48 -3.67
CA SER A 88 -10.27 15.75 -3.10
C SER A 88 -9.25 16.27 -2.09
N GLY A 89 -9.43 17.50 -1.61
CA GLY A 89 -8.54 18.13 -0.66
C GLY A 89 -7.37 18.84 -1.34
N GLU A 90 -6.16 18.52 -0.96
CA GLU A 90 -4.96 19.19 -1.47
C GLU A 90 -4.34 18.44 -2.64
N THR A 91 -3.84 19.21 -3.62
CA THR A 91 -3.03 18.65 -4.69
C THR A 91 -1.63 18.32 -4.17
N VAL A 92 -1.22 17.07 -4.32
CA VAL A 92 0.07 16.59 -3.82
C VAL A 92 1.16 16.81 -4.85
N PRO A 93 2.34 17.34 -4.47
CA PRO A 93 3.49 17.45 -5.36
C PRO A 93 4.01 16.08 -5.84
N ARG A 94 4.78 16.10 -6.93
CA ARG A 94 5.55 14.92 -7.37
C ARG A 94 6.93 14.94 -6.71
N GLY A 95 7.47 13.76 -6.48
CA GLY A 95 8.87 13.62 -6.05
C GLY A 95 9.08 13.63 -4.53
N GLU A 96 8.07 13.89 -3.73
CA GLU A 96 8.21 13.93 -2.27
C GLU A 96 8.40 12.53 -1.66
N ARG A 97 9.22 12.48 -0.62
CA ARG A 97 9.35 11.35 0.30
C ARG A 97 8.36 11.53 1.44
N ILE A 98 7.45 10.60 1.62
CA ILE A 98 6.34 10.80 2.54
C ILE A 98 6.10 9.62 3.48
N LEU A 99 5.55 9.97 4.63
CA LEU A 99 4.81 9.07 5.48
C LEU A 99 3.31 9.25 5.19
N LEU A 100 2.63 8.20 4.74
CA LEU A 100 1.21 8.24 4.43
C LEU A 100 0.42 7.53 5.53
N ILE A 101 -0.52 8.24 6.13
CA ILE A 101 -1.47 7.69 7.11
C ILE A 101 -2.87 7.65 6.53
N SER A 102 -3.55 6.54 6.69
CA SER A 102 -4.93 6.38 6.20
C SER A 102 -5.82 5.70 7.22
N ASN A 103 -7.13 5.96 7.16
CA ASN A 103 -8.10 5.09 7.81
C ASN A 103 -8.15 3.73 7.11
N HIS A 104 -8.55 2.70 7.85
CA HIS A 104 -8.59 1.31 7.36
C HIS A 104 -10.02 0.78 7.34
N ARG A 105 -10.70 1.03 6.23
CA ARG A 105 -12.12 0.71 6.09
C ARG A 105 -12.35 -0.73 5.65
N THR A 106 -11.47 -1.24 4.79
CA THR A 106 -11.59 -2.58 4.21
C THR A 106 -10.23 -3.15 3.83
N GLU A 107 -10.18 -4.44 3.60
CA GLU A 107 -8.98 -5.17 3.17
C GLU A 107 -8.39 -4.74 1.81
N VAL A 108 -9.05 -3.85 1.06
CA VAL A 108 -8.58 -3.36 -0.24
C VAL A 108 -8.10 -1.91 -0.25
N ASP A 109 -8.13 -1.21 0.88
CA ASP A 109 -7.72 0.22 0.96
C ASP A 109 -6.33 0.47 0.38
N TRP A 110 -5.39 -0.43 0.65
CA TRP A 110 -4.01 -0.33 0.17
C TRP A 110 -3.89 -0.31 -1.36
N MET A 111 -4.84 -0.91 -2.08
CA MET A 111 -4.87 -0.90 -3.55
C MET A 111 -5.23 0.49 -4.10
N TYR A 112 -6.08 1.24 -3.42
CA TYR A 112 -6.43 2.61 -3.80
C TYR A 112 -5.33 3.61 -3.43
N LEU A 113 -4.54 3.34 -2.40
CA LEU A 113 -3.31 4.11 -2.15
C LEU A 113 -2.29 3.92 -3.26
N TRP A 114 -2.22 2.74 -3.91
CA TRP A 114 -1.43 2.55 -5.12
C TRP A 114 -1.90 3.43 -6.28
N ASP A 115 -3.19 3.67 -6.38
CA ASP A 115 -3.75 4.52 -7.42
C ASP A 115 -3.31 5.99 -7.26
N LEU A 116 -3.28 6.50 -6.03
CA LEU A 116 -2.69 7.80 -5.74
C LEU A 116 -1.20 7.82 -6.08
N ALA A 117 -0.44 6.82 -5.65
CA ALA A 117 0.99 6.72 -5.94
C ALA A 117 1.27 6.64 -7.45
N LEU A 118 0.42 5.94 -8.23
CA LEU A 118 0.53 5.85 -9.68
C LEU A 118 0.37 7.22 -10.35
N ARG A 119 -0.61 8.03 -9.93
CA ARG A 119 -0.81 9.38 -10.46
C ARG A 119 0.37 10.31 -10.17
N LYS A 120 1.08 10.06 -9.09
CA LYS A 120 2.26 10.85 -8.68
C LYS A 120 3.59 10.30 -9.21
N GLY A 121 3.59 9.12 -9.85
CA GLY A 121 4.81 8.47 -10.38
C GLY A 121 5.62 7.73 -9.34
N HIS A 122 5.03 7.44 -8.18
CA HIS A 122 5.67 6.76 -7.05
C HIS A 122 5.17 5.32 -6.81
N GLN A 123 4.39 4.76 -7.73
CA GLN A 123 3.74 3.45 -7.55
C GLN A 123 4.70 2.31 -7.16
N GLY A 124 5.93 2.32 -7.63
CA GLY A 124 6.91 1.29 -7.30
C GLY A 124 7.67 1.52 -5.99
N PHE A 125 7.54 2.70 -5.40
CA PHE A 125 8.26 3.10 -4.18
C PHE A 125 7.39 3.08 -2.93
N ILE A 126 6.12 2.75 -3.07
CA ILE A 126 5.21 2.63 -1.93
C ILE A 126 5.47 1.34 -1.16
N LYS A 127 5.67 1.46 0.13
CA LYS A 127 5.87 0.36 1.09
C LYS A 127 4.80 0.43 2.17
N TYR A 128 4.51 -0.70 2.79
CA TYR A 128 3.50 -0.80 3.84
C TYR A 128 4.07 -1.40 5.11
N ILE A 129 3.54 -0.91 6.24
CA ILE A 129 3.63 -1.61 7.52
C ILE A 129 2.43 -2.55 7.60
N LEU A 130 2.66 -3.85 7.60
CA LEU A 130 1.64 -4.87 7.46
C LEU A 130 1.78 -5.99 8.50
N LYS A 131 0.69 -6.73 8.71
CA LYS A 131 0.68 -7.86 9.64
C LYS A 131 1.58 -8.99 9.15
N SER A 132 2.42 -9.54 10.02
CA SER A 132 3.38 -10.62 9.73
C SER A 132 2.75 -11.86 9.09
N SER A 133 1.48 -12.18 9.41
CA SER A 133 0.79 -13.30 8.78
C SER A 133 0.65 -13.16 7.25
N LEU A 134 0.69 -11.93 6.70
CA LEU A 134 0.64 -11.69 5.26
C LEU A 134 1.94 -12.09 4.55
N MET A 135 3.07 -12.14 5.28
CA MET A 135 4.34 -12.64 4.75
C MET A 135 4.29 -14.15 4.41
N LYS A 136 3.26 -14.86 4.90
CA LYS A 136 3.06 -16.31 4.62
C LYS A 136 2.23 -16.55 3.35
N LEU A 137 1.68 -15.50 2.74
CA LEU A 137 0.90 -15.64 1.50
C LEU A 137 1.83 -16.03 0.34
N PRO A 138 1.49 -17.09 -0.44
CA PRO A 138 2.26 -17.45 -1.61
C PRO A 138 2.41 -16.28 -2.58
N VAL A 139 3.58 -16.13 -3.20
CA VAL A 139 3.93 -15.05 -4.13
C VAL A 139 3.95 -13.67 -3.47
N PHE A 140 2.88 -13.27 -2.78
CA PHE A 140 2.76 -11.95 -2.14
C PHE A 140 3.75 -11.78 -0.98
N GLY A 141 3.90 -12.77 -0.11
CA GLY A 141 4.87 -12.71 0.99
C GLY A 141 6.31 -12.56 0.47
N TRP A 142 6.65 -13.27 -0.61
CA TRP A 142 7.94 -13.11 -1.28
C TRP A 142 8.12 -11.69 -1.84
N SER A 143 7.06 -11.15 -2.47
CA SER A 143 7.09 -9.77 -2.99
C SER A 143 7.27 -8.75 -1.87
N PHE A 144 6.54 -8.88 -0.75
CA PHE A 144 6.66 -8.00 0.41
C PHE A 144 8.06 -8.03 1.02
N HIS A 145 8.68 -9.22 1.06
CA HIS A 145 10.06 -9.37 1.52
C HIS A 145 11.05 -8.65 0.59
N ILE A 146 10.97 -8.89 -0.72
CA ILE A 146 11.83 -8.26 -1.74
C ILE A 146 11.69 -6.74 -1.77
N LEU A 147 10.46 -6.25 -1.60
CA LEU A 147 10.15 -4.82 -1.61
C LEU A 147 10.40 -4.12 -0.26
N GLU A 148 10.93 -4.87 0.71
CA GLU A 148 11.28 -4.34 2.04
C GLU A 148 10.08 -3.75 2.79
N PHE A 149 8.90 -4.41 2.69
CA PHE A 149 7.75 -4.04 3.53
C PHE A 149 8.04 -4.40 4.98
N ILE A 150 7.52 -3.60 5.91
CA ILE A 150 7.76 -3.78 7.34
C ILE A 150 6.64 -4.66 7.91
N SER A 151 7.03 -5.84 8.43
CA SER A 151 6.08 -6.76 9.05
C SER A 151 6.01 -6.57 10.55
N VAL A 152 4.79 -6.61 11.12
CA VAL A 152 4.53 -6.46 12.57
C VAL A 152 3.61 -7.55 13.10
N GLU A 153 3.89 -8.03 14.30
CA GLU A 153 3.06 -8.99 15.06
C GLU A 153 1.89 -8.31 15.79
N ARG A 154 1.88 -6.97 15.80
CA ARG A 154 0.97 -6.12 16.57
C ARG A 154 1.17 -6.23 18.10
N LYS A 155 2.39 -6.55 18.52
CA LYS A 155 2.89 -6.55 19.90
C LYS A 155 4.09 -5.63 19.95
N TRP A 156 3.93 -4.45 20.52
CA TRP A 156 4.93 -3.37 20.43
C TRP A 156 6.32 -3.82 20.92
N GLU A 157 6.39 -4.50 22.05
CA GLU A 157 7.64 -4.95 22.67
C GLU A 157 8.44 -5.90 21.73
N VAL A 158 7.75 -6.60 20.84
CA VAL A 158 8.36 -7.50 19.84
C VAL A 158 8.66 -6.74 18.54
N ASP A 159 7.76 -5.84 18.16
CA ASP A 159 7.78 -5.17 16.86
C ASP A 159 8.79 -4.02 16.82
N GLU A 160 8.96 -3.28 17.93
CA GLU A 160 9.75 -2.05 17.97
C GLU A 160 11.20 -2.24 17.48
N PRO A 161 12.00 -3.18 17.99
CA PRO A 161 13.40 -3.33 17.56
C PRO A 161 13.53 -3.61 16.07
N ASN A 162 12.70 -4.53 15.56
CA ASN A 162 12.71 -4.91 14.14
C ASN A 162 12.21 -3.75 13.25
N MET A 163 11.16 -3.05 13.68
CA MET A 163 10.61 -1.91 12.98
C MET A 163 11.63 -0.77 12.87
N ARG A 164 12.28 -0.38 13.98
CA ARG A 164 13.33 0.64 13.99
C ARG A 164 14.51 0.25 13.10
N GLN A 165 14.96 -1.00 13.17
CA GLN A 165 16.01 -1.51 12.29
C GLN A 165 15.63 -1.41 10.81
N MET A 166 14.40 -1.75 10.46
CA MET A 166 13.92 -1.64 9.07
C MET A 166 13.80 -0.17 8.63
N LEU A 167 13.25 0.70 9.47
CA LEU A 167 13.11 2.12 9.18
C LEU A 167 14.47 2.79 8.98
N SER A 168 15.49 2.48 9.79
CA SER A 168 16.84 3.03 9.63
C SER A 168 17.47 2.70 8.27
N THR A 169 17.12 1.55 7.67
CA THR A 169 17.57 1.21 6.30
C THR A 169 16.89 2.04 5.21
N LEU A 170 15.77 2.70 5.53
CA LEU A 170 14.99 3.53 4.61
C LEU A 170 15.28 5.03 4.77
N ASN A 171 16.21 5.41 5.64
CA ASN A 171 16.50 6.81 5.99
C ASN A 171 17.51 7.49 5.04
N ASP A 172 17.63 7.03 3.79
CA ASP A 172 18.45 7.69 2.77
C ASP A 172 17.59 8.71 2.00
N PRO A 173 17.89 10.04 2.09
CA PRO A 173 17.08 11.07 1.42
C PRO A 173 17.12 10.99 -0.11
N GLU A 174 18.14 10.35 -0.70
CA GLU A 174 18.25 10.17 -2.16
C GLU A 174 17.38 9.03 -2.70
N ASP A 175 16.88 8.14 -1.82
CA ASP A 175 15.97 7.07 -2.20
C ASP A 175 14.52 7.55 -2.15
N SER A 176 13.75 7.34 -3.22
CA SER A 176 12.32 7.60 -3.19
C SER A 176 11.60 6.67 -2.20
N LEU A 177 10.70 7.23 -1.39
CA LEU A 177 9.95 6.49 -0.39
C LEU A 177 8.53 7.05 -0.22
N TRP A 178 7.54 6.17 -0.29
CA TRP A 178 6.20 6.35 0.23
C TRP A 178 5.94 5.26 1.25
N LEU A 179 5.98 5.58 2.55
CA LEU A 179 5.72 4.62 3.60
C LEU A 179 4.28 4.78 4.10
N ALA A 180 3.43 3.81 3.82
CA ALA A 180 2.04 3.84 4.20
C ALA A 180 1.77 2.99 5.45
N LEU A 181 1.04 3.56 6.40
CA LEU A 181 0.55 2.85 7.57
C LEU A 181 -0.93 3.15 7.83
N PHE A 182 -1.58 2.20 8.46
CA PHE A 182 -2.96 2.31 8.94
C PHE A 182 -2.92 2.34 10.49
N PRO A 183 -2.97 3.53 11.11
CA PRO A 183 -2.81 3.66 12.55
C PRO A 183 -3.85 2.90 13.38
N GLU A 184 -5.01 2.59 12.82
CA GLU A 184 -6.03 1.73 13.47
C GLU A 184 -5.51 0.33 13.79
N GLY A 185 -4.49 -0.12 13.05
CA GLY A 185 -3.85 -1.43 13.21
C GLY A 185 -4.75 -2.61 12.81
N THR A 186 -5.96 -2.37 12.31
CA THR A 186 -6.89 -3.36 11.78
C THR A 186 -7.95 -2.66 10.92
N ASP A 187 -8.55 -3.40 9.98
CA ASP A 187 -9.71 -2.96 9.21
C ASP A 187 -10.93 -2.70 10.11
N PHE A 188 -11.76 -1.76 9.69
CA PHE A 188 -12.99 -1.40 10.40
C PHE A 188 -14.03 -2.52 10.29
N THR A 189 -14.64 -2.89 11.42
CA THR A 189 -15.90 -3.63 11.48
C THR A 189 -16.78 -3.03 12.56
N GLU A 190 -18.10 -3.18 12.43
CA GLU A 190 -19.05 -2.65 13.41
C GLU A 190 -18.77 -3.19 14.83
N GLN A 191 -18.45 -4.47 14.96
CA GLN A 191 -18.11 -5.07 16.25
C GLN A 191 -16.82 -4.49 16.86
N LYS A 192 -15.81 -4.16 16.03
CA LYS A 192 -14.59 -3.51 16.50
C LYS A 192 -14.89 -2.06 16.89
N CYS A 193 -15.74 -1.37 16.13
CA CYS A 193 -16.16 -0.02 16.44
C CYS A 193 -16.87 0.06 17.80
N ILE A 194 -17.86 -0.80 18.06
CA ILE A 194 -18.57 -0.85 19.35
C ILE A 194 -17.59 -1.09 20.52
N ARG A 195 -16.65 -2.03 20.38
CA ARG A 195 -15.63 -2.28 21.42
C ARG A 195 -14.72 -1.08 21.63
N ASN A 196 -14.35 -0.42 20.52
CA ASN A 196 -13.51 0.76 20.54
C ASN A 196 -14.20 1.95 21.22
N GLN A 197 -15.50 2.16 20.95
CA GLN A 197 -16.31 3.19 21.56
C GLN A 197 -16.46 2.98 23.08
N LYS A 198 -16.66 1.73 23.51
CA LYS A 198 -16.70 1.39 24.94
C LYS A 198 -15.37 1.73 25.61
N TYR A 199 -14.25 1.32 25.02
CA TYR A 199 -12.93 1.65 25.52
C TYR A 199 -12.70 3.17 25.58
N ALA A 200 -13.09 3.90 24.54
CA ALA A 200 -12.97 5.36 24.48
C ALA A 200 -13.74 6.03 25.63
N ALA A 201 -14.99 5.63 25.87
CA ALA A 201 -15.83 6.17 26.94
C ALA A 201 -15.24 5.89 28.33
N GLU A 202 -14.68 4.70 28.57
CA GLU A 202 -14.05 4.31 29.84
C GLU A 202 -12.75 5.09 30.12
N HIS A 203 -12.05 5.58 29.06
CA HIS A 203 -10.76 6.25 29.18
C HIS A 203 -10.81 7.77 28.87
N GLY A 204 -12.00 8.35 28.70
CA GLY A 204 -12.16 9.78 28.41
C GLY A 204 -11.60 10.18 27.03
N LEU A 205 -11.55 9.23 26.08
CA LEU A 205 -11.09 9.45 24.70
C LEU A 205 -12.26 9.80 23.79
N PRO A 206 -12.01 10.39 22.59
CA PRO A 206 -13.05 10.68 21.61
C PRO A 206 -13.79 9.40 21.16
N VAL A 207 -15.12 9.44 21.18
CA VAL A 207 -15.97 8.33 20.72
C VAL A 207 -16.19 8.48 19.21
N LEU A 208 -15.44 7.69 18.43
CA LEU A 208 -15.48 7.72 16.98
C LEU A 208 -16.53 6.75 16.42
N LYS A 209 -17.08 7.04 15.23
CA LYS A 209 -18.17 6.27 14.61
C LYS A 209 -17.76 5.58 13.31
N HIS A 210 -16.88 6.21 12.54
CA HIS A 210 -16.52 5.79 11.17
C HIS A 210 -15.09 5.32 11.05
N VAL A 211 -14.25 5.57 12.06
CA VAL A 211 -12.88 5.07 12.18
C VAL A 211 -12.64 4.51 13.59
N LEU A 212 -11.56 3.74 13.76
CA LEU A 212 -11.15 3.26 15.08
C LEU A 212 -10.11 4.23 15.68
N LEU A 213 -9.94 4.20 17.01
CA LEU A 213 -8.88 4.96 17.68
C LEU A 213 -7.50 4.55 17.14
N PRO A 214 -6.65 5.52 16.76
CA PRO A 214 -5.34 5.22 16.23
C PRO A 214 -4.38 4.73 17.33
N LYS A 215 -3.47 3.82 16.95
CA LYS A 215 -2.31 3.44 17.73
C LYS A 215 -1.16 4.37 17.38
N THR A 216 -0.54 4.95 18.38
CA THR A 216 0.42 6.06 18.23
C THR A 216 1.87 5.60 18.07
N LYS A 217 2.28 4.55 18.79
CA LYS A 217 3.68 4.09 18.87
C LYS A 217 4.34 3.83 17.50
N GLY A 218 3.61 3.20 16.57
CA GLY A 218 4.13 2.94 15.23
C GLY A 218 4.37 4.22 14.41
N LEU A 219 3.50 5.21 14.54
CA LEU A 219 3.68 6.51 13.91
C LEU A 219 4.85 7.27 14.52
N CYS A 220 4.96 7.30 15.86
CA CYS A 220 6.08 7.93 16.57
C CYS A 220 7.42 7.35 16.10
N ALA A 221 7.56 6.02 16.06
CA ALA A 221 8.77 5.38 15.59
C ALA A 221 9.10 5.74 14.12
N CYS A 222 8.10 5.83 13.23
CA CYS A 222 8.33 6.27 11.85
C CYS A 222 8.84 7.71 11.78
N LEU A 223 8.24 8.62 12.55
CA LEU A 223 8.66 10.03 12.57
C LEU A 223 10.04 10.20 13.19
N GLU A 224 10.35 9.50 14.27
CA GLU A 224 11.67 9.56 14.91
C GLU A 224 12.77 9.08 13.97
N GLU A 225 12.61 7.93 13.32
CA GLU A 225 13.64 7.34 12.47
C GLU A 225 13.79 8.03 11.10
N LEU A 226 12.70 8.57 10.54
CA LEU A 226 12.68 9.08 9.17
C LEU A 226 12.59 10.60 9.06
N ARG A 227 12.42 11.34 10.16
CA ARG A 227 12.23 12.80 10.15
C ARG A 227 13.30 13.54 9.33
N GLY A 228 14.55 13.11 9.39
CA GLY A 228 15.66 13.74 8.64
C GLY A 228 15.60 13.54 7.12
N SER A 229 14.70 12.71 6.62
CA SER A 229 14.63 12.35 5.20
C SER A 229 13.24 12.47 4.57
N LEU A 230 12.21 12.78 5.34
CA LEU A 230 10.84 12.98 4.83
C LEU A 230 10.60 14.45 4.48
N ASP A 231 9.75 14.68 3.49
CA ASP A 231 9.27 16.01 3.10
C ASP A 231 7.94 16.34 3.78
N ALA A 232 7.04 15.35 3.90
CA ALA A 232 5.71 15.58 4.43
C ALA A 232 5.06 14.30 5.00
N VAL A 233 3.99 14.49 5.76
CA VAL A 233 3.01 13.46 6.11
C VAL A 233 1.75 13.68 5.27
N TYR A 234 1.30 12.63 4.57
CA TYR A 234 0.02 12.65 3.84
C TYR A 234 -1.05 11.97 4.68
N ASP A 235 -2.07 12.73 5.01
CA ASP A 235 -3.24 12.25 5.71
C ASP A 235 -4.36 11.96 4.72
N VAL A 236 -4.61 10.68 4.43
CA VAL A 236 -5.59 10.23 3.44
C VAL A 236 -6.83 9.67 4.12
N THR A 237 -8.00 10.18 3.77
CA THR A 237 -9.29 9.65 4.22
C THR A 237 -10.00 8.99 3.05
N ILE A 238 -10.30 7.69 3.18
CA ILE A 238 -10.95 6.88 2.13
C ILE A 238 -12.40 6.61 2.51
N GLY A 239 -13.32 6.92 1.57
CA GLY A 239 -14.72 6.61 1.64
C GLY A 239 -15.21 5.85 0.40
N TYR A 240 -16.22 4.99 0.56
CA TYR A 240 -16.74 4.10 -0.48
C TYR A 240 -18.22 4.32 -0.72
N LYS A 241 -18.67 4.18 -1.98
CA LYS A 241 -20.06 4.12 -2.36
C LYS A 241 -20.36 2.93 -3.29
N PRO A 242 -21.49 2.27 -3.09
CA PRO A 242 -22.49 2.46 -2.04
C PRO A 242 -22.05 1.94 -0.68
N SER A 243 -21.03 1.04 -0.62
CA SER A 243 -20.50 0.44 0.61
C SER A 243 -19.04 0.03 0.43
N SER A 244 -18.35 -0.28 1.52
CA SER A 244 -17.00 -0.82 1.50
C SER A 244 -16.99 -2.20 0.83
N PRO A 245 -16.11 -2.46 -0.15
CA PRO A 245 -16.05 -3.74 -0.85
C PRO A 245 -15.28 -4.80 -0.05
N THR A 246 -15.59 -6.06 -0.30
CA THR A 246 -14.65 -7.15 -0.07
C THR A 246 -13.63 -7.22 -1.21
N PHE A 247 -12.56 -7.99 -1.03
CA PHE A 247 -11.57 -8.23 -2.08
C PHE A 247 -12.22 -8.77 -3.37
N PHE A 248 -13.14 -9.74 -3.22
CA PHE A 248 -13.80 -10.35 -4.38
C PHE A 248 -14.81 -9.41 -5.04
N ASP A 249 -15.55 -8.61 -4.27
CA ASP A 249 -16.45 -7.60 -4.82
C ASP A 249 -15.70 -6.59 -5.68
N ASN A 250 -14.54 -6.16 -5.19
CA ASN A 250 -13.67 -5.23 -5.90
C ASN A 250 -13.12 -5.85 -7.21
N ALA A 251 -12.61 -7.07 -7.14
CA ALA A 251 -12.08 -7.77 -8.31
C ALA A 251 -13.15 -8.07 -9.38
N SER A 252 -14.37 -8.43 -8.94
CA SER A 252 -15.50 -8.74 -9.84
C SER A 252 -16.25 -7.48 -10.33
N GLY A 253 -15.98 -6.31 -9.76
CA GLY A 253 -16.63 -5.05 -10.10
C GLY A 253 -18.08 -4.95 -9.62
N VAL A 254 -18.41 -5.65 -8.54
CA VAL A 254 -19.70 -5.57 -7.86
C VAL A 254 -19.77 -4.32 -7.01
N ASN A 255 -18.74 -4.07 -6.23
CA ASN A 255 -18.60 -2.94 -5.33
C ASN A 255 -17.09 -2.60 -5.17
N PRO A 256 -16.69 -1.34 -5.04
CA PRO A 256 -17.50 -0.13 -5.02
C PRO A 256 -17.82 0.40 -6.43
N SER A 257 -18.83 1.28 -6.52
CA SER A 257 -19.05 2.08 -7.73
C SER A 257 -18.19 3.33 -7.76
N GLU A 258 -17.96 3.92 -6.59
CA GLU A 258 -17.10 5.10 -6.39
C GLU A 258 -16.21 4.91 -5.16
N VAL A 259 -14.98 5.37 -5.28
CA VAL A 259 -14.02 5.51 -4.18
C VAL A 259 -13.61 6.97 -4.10
N HIS A 260 -13.78 7.56 -2.94
CA HIS A 260 -13.39 8.94 -2.70
C HIS A 260 -12.19 8.96 -1.76
N MET A 261 -11.16 9.68 -2.15
CA MET A 261 -9.95 9.88 -1.33
C MET A 261 -9.73 11.37 -1.09
N HIS A 262 -9.81 11.77 0.17
CA HIS A 262 -9.50 13.13 0.60
C HIS A 262 -8.08 13.16 1.14
N VAL A 263 -7.24 14.03 0.58
CA VAL A 263 -5.82 14.12 0.91
C VAL A 263 -5.53 15.46 1.56
N ARG A 264 -4.86 15.44 2.71
CA ARG A 264 -4.25 16.61 3.34
C ARG A 264 -2.73 16.39 3.38
N ARG A 265 -1.98 17.40 2.96
CA ARG A 265 -0.53 17.39 3.02
C ARG A 265 -0.06 18.21 4.22
N ILE A 266 0.65 17.60 5.12
CA ILE A 266 1.24 18.25 6.28
C ILE A 266 2.76 18.30 6.05
N PRO A 267 3.36 19.49 5.82
CA PRO A 267 4.80 19.64 5.76
C PRO A 267 5.46 19.07 7.02
N LEU A 268 6.62 18.46 6.89
CA LEU A 268 7.25 17.84 8.04
C LEU A 268 7.66 18.85 9.12
N GLU A 269 7.91 20.09 8.73
CA GLU A 269 8.19 21.21 9.64
C GLU A 269 7.00 21.53 10.58
N ASP A 270 5.77 21.28 10.11
CA ASP A 270 4.53 21.49 10.87
C ASP A 270 4.18 20.28 11.77
N MET A 271 4.92 19.17 11.64
CA MET A 271 4.68 17.98 12.45
C MET A 271 5.28 18.11 13.83
N PRO A 272 4.50 17.81 14.90
CA PRO A 272 5.00 17.83 16.26
C PRO A 272 6.22 16.92 16.44
N THR A 273 7.08 17.25 17.42
CA THR A 273 8.36 16.57 17.64
C THR A 273 8.36 15.63 18.85
N SER A 274 7.61 15.94 19.88
CA SER A 274 7.52 15.06 21.07
C SER A 274 6.47 13.95 20.87
N GLU A 275 6.68 12.81 21.52
CA GLU A 275 5.76 11.66 21.44
C GLU A 275 4.35 12.01 21.90
N ASP A 276 4.22 12.81 22.96
CA ASP A 276 2.93 13.24 23.52
C ASP A 276 2.17 14.16 22.55
N GLU A 277 2.89 15.09 21.90
CA GLU A 277 2.29 15.98 20.91
C GLU A 277 1.90 15.21 19.65
N VAL A 278 2.72 14.26 19.16
CA VAL A 278 2.38 13.37 18.04
C VAL A 278 1.16 12.53 18.37
N THR A 279 1.08 12.01 19.61
CA THR A 279 -0.08 11.27 20.10
C THR A 279 -1.34 12.12 20.08
N THR A 280 -1.27 13.33 20.55
CA THR A 280 -2.38 14.30 20.53
C THR A 280 -2.77 14.66 19.09
N TRP A 281 -1.78 14.91 18.24
CA TRP A 281 -1.99 15.25 16.84
C TRP A 281 -2.72 14.13 16.08
N ILE A 282 -2.30 12.86 16.23
CA ILE A 282 -2.96 11.76 15.50
C ILE A 282 -4.37 11.50 16.01
N MET A 283 -4.63 11.67 17.32
CA MET A 283 -5.97 11.57 17.88
C MET A 283 -6.91 12.64 17.30
N ASN A 284 -6.45 13.89 17.23
CA ASN A 284 -7.20 14.99 16.60
C ASN A 284 -7.40 14.75 15.10
N THR A 285 -6.39 14.22 14.41
CA THR A 285 -6.49 13.85 12.99
C THR A 285 -7.54 12.78 12.76
N PHE A 286 -7.63 11.76 13.61
CA PHE A 286 -8.66 10.72 13.49
C PHE A 286 -10.04 11.20 13.89
N HIS A 287 -10.15 12.13 14.84
CA HIS A 287 -11.40 12.81 15.12
C HIS A 287 -11.90 13.63 13.91
N PHE A 288 -10.99 14.35 13.25
CA PHE A 288 -11.31 15.06 12.01
C PHE A 288 -11.73 14.11 10.88
N LYS A 289 -11.02 12.97 10.69
CA LYS A 289 -11.42 11.92 9.72
C LYS A 289 -12.83 11.39 9.99
N ASP A 290 -13.18 11.18 11.26
CA ASP A 290 -14.49 10.68 11.66
C ASP A 290 -15.60 11.66 11.27
N GLN A 291 -15.39 12.95 11.51
CA GLN A 291 -16.30 14.02 11.09
C GLN A 291 -16.40 14.09 9.57
N LEU A 292 -15.27 14.08 8.87
CA LEU A 292 -15.22 14.14 7.42
C LEU A 292 -15.95 12.95 6.77
N LEU A 293 -15.83 11.76 7.33
CA LEU A 293 -16.58 10.58 6.88
C LEU A 293 -18.07 10.68 7.20
N SER A 294 -18.43 11.25 8.35
CA SER A 294 -19.84 11.50 8.69
C SER A 294 -20.51 12.44 7.66
N ASP A 295 -19.81 13.52 7.30
CA ASP A 295 -20.27 14.47 6.28
C ASP A 295 -20.33 13.81 4.89
N PHE A 296 -19.31 13.00 4.55
CA PHE A 296 -19.29 12.25 3.31
C PHE A 296 -20.49 11.30 3.17
N TYR A 297 -20.84 10.56 4.22
CA TYR A 297 -22.01 9.67 4.18
C TYR A 297 -23.34 10.42 4.14
N ALA A 298 -23.38 11.66 4.67
CA ALA A 298 -24.57 12.51 4.61
C ALA A 298 -24.71 13.23 3.25
N GLN A 299 -23.62 13.78 2.71
CA GLN A 299 -23.61 14.63 1.51
C GLN A 299 -23.28 13.84 0.23
N GLY A 300 -22.56 12.75 0.37
CA GLY A 300 -22.13 11.90 -0.74
C GLY A 300 -20.83 12.32 -1.41
N HIS A 301 -20.11 13.29 -0.91
CA HIS A 301 -18.79 13.72 -1.44
C HIS A 301 -17.93 14.34 -0.36
N PHE A 302 -16.61 14.36 -0.58
CA PHE A 302 -15.70 15.16 0.21
C PHE A 302 -15.61 16.59 -0.38
N PRO A 303 -15.18 17.58 0.41
CA PRO A 303 -14.96 18.93 -0.10
C PRO A 303 -13.78 19.00 -1.09
N HIS A 304 -13.80 19.98 -2.01
CA HIS A 304 -12.74 20.26 -2.97
C HIS A 304 -12.34 19.06 -3.85
N GLU A 305 -13.33 18.47 -4.52
CA GLU A 305 -13.11 17.37 -5.47
C GLU A 305 -12.35 17.82 -6.73
N GLY A 306 -11.71 16.85 -7.41
CA GLY A 306 -11.04 17.05 -8.70
C GLY A 306 -9.57 17.45 -8.60
N THR A 307 -8.90 17.15 -7.49
CA THR A 307 -7.47 17.45 -7.32
C THR A 307 -6.54 16.60 -8.19
N GLU A 308 -7.00 15.42 -8.63
CA GLU A 308 -6.27 14.54 -9.54
C GLU A 308 -7.10 14.22 -10.78
N GLY A 309 -6.41 14.20 -11.93
CA GLY A 309 -7.03 13.83 -13.19
C GLY A 309 -7.20 12.33 -13.40
N GLU A 310 -7.91 11.97 -14.47
CA GLU A 310 -8.08 10.57 -14.87
C GLU A 310 -6.76 9.94 -15.31
N LEU A 311 -6.64 8.63 -15.11
CA LEU A 311 -5.53 7.86 -15.63
C LEU A 311 -5.55 7.81 -17.16
N SER A 312 -4.41 8.09 -17.78
CA SER A 312 -4.24 7.99 -19.23
C SER A 312 -4.48 6.56 -19.71
N THR A 313 -5.56 6.36 -20.46
CA THR A 313 -5.92 5.05 -21.01
C THR A 313 -4.79 4.47 -21.89
N LEU A 314 -4.11 5.32 -22.67
CA LEU A 314 -2.99 4.87 -23.52
C LEU A 314 -1.82 4.36 -22.68
N LYS A 315 -1.40 5.11 -21.65
CA LYS A 315 -0.31 4.66 -20.76
C LYS A 315 -0.66 3.36 -20.04
N CYS A 316 -1.88 3.24 -19.55
CA CYS A 316 -2.38 2.03 -18.90
C CYS A 316 -2.37 0.83 -19.88
N LEU A 317 -2.82 1.03 -21.12
CA LEU A 317 -2.86 -0.02 -22.15
C LEU A 317 -1.45 -0.47 -22.54
N VAL A 318 -0.54 0.47 -22.77
CA VAL A 318 0.87 0.15 -23.12
C VAL A 318 1.53 -0.65 -21.99
N ASN A 319 1.36 -0.22 -20.73
CA ASN A 319 1.88 -0.95 -19.57
C ASN A 319 1.25 -2.35 -19.47
N PHE A 320 -0.06 -2.46 -19.62
CA PHE A 320 -0.77 -3.75 -19.59
C PHE A 320 -0.23 -4.71 -20.64
N ILE A 321 -0.12 -4.27 -21.91
CA ILE A 321 0.41 -5.08 -23.01
C ILE A 321 1.85 -5.51 -22.71
N ALA A 322 2.71 -4.60 -22.24
CA ALA A 322 4.10 -4.90 -21.92
C ALA A 322 4.22 -5.99 -20.83
N VAL A 323 3.44 -5.87 -19.75
CA VAL A 323 3.44 -6.87 -18.66
C VAL A 323 2.90 -8.22 -19.15
N ILE A 324 1.84 -8.24 -19.96
CA ILE A 324 1.28 -9.49 -20.50
C ILE A 324 2.27 -10.16 -21.46
N ILE A 325 2.92 -9.42 -22.36
CA ILE A 325 3.94 -9.97 -23.25
C ILE A 325 5.11 -10.56 -22.44
N ALA A 326 5.64 -9.80 -21.48
CA ALA A 326 6.72 -10.28 -20.61
C ALA A 326 6.32 -11.56 -19.87
N THR A 327 5.11 -11.59 -19.30
CA THR A 327 4.58 -12.77 -18.60
C THR A 327 4.43 -13.96 -19.52
N ALA A 328 3.84 -13.78 -20.71
CA ALA A 328 3.67 -14.85 -21.69
C ALA A 328 5.02 -15.41 -22.15
N THR A 329 6.01 -14.54 -22.40
CA THR A 329 7.37 -14.95 -22.76
C THR A 329 8.01 -15.77 -21.65
N CYS A 330 7.98 -15.28 -20.40
CA CYS A 330 8.53 -16.01 -19.25
C CYS A 330 7.84 -17.37 -19.03
N THR A 331 6.51 -17.39 -19.18
CA THR A 331 5.73 -18.64 -19.07
C THR A 331 6.13 -19.63 -20.16
N TYR A 332 6.24 -19.16 -21.42
CA TYR A 332 6.70 -19.99 -22.53
C TYR A 332 8.09 -20.57 -22.30
N LEU A 333 9.05 -19.73 -21.87
CA LEU A 333 10.42 -20.18 -21.54
C LEU A 333 10.40 -21.22 -20.44
N THR A 334 9.59 -21.04 -19.40
CA THR A 334 9.48 -21.98 -18.27
C THR A 334 8.91 -23.33 -18.70
N LEU A 335 7.85 -23.35 -19.51
CA LEU A 335 7.09 -24.56 -19.81
C LEU A 335 7.66 -25.34 -21.01
N PHE A 336 8.04 -24.63 -22.08
CA PHE A 336 8.31 -25.20 -23.41
C PHE A 336 9.74 -25.08 -23.88
N SER A 337 10.62 -24.34 -23.16
CA SER A 337 12.03 -24.20 -23.51
C SER A 337 12.90 -25.19 -22.75
N SER A 338 14.19 -24.90 -22.62
CA SER A 338 15.19 -25.75 -21.99
C SER A 338 14.87 -26.06 -20.51
N ILE A 339 15.31 -27.24 -20.05
CA ILE A 339 15.24 -27.67 -18.65
C ILE A 339 15.90 -26.64 -17.69
N TRP A 340 16.86 -25.86 -18.17
CA TRP A 340 17.53 -24.84 -17.39
C TRP A 340 16.60 -23.75 -16.89
N PHE A 341 15.55 -23.38 -17.65
CA PHE A 341 14.55 -22.42 -17.15
C PHE A 341 13.71 -23.00 -16.02
N LYS A 342 13.40 -24.29 -16.05
CA LYS A 342 12.67 -24.97 -14.97
C LYS A 342 13.53 -25.04 -13.71
N ILE A 343 14.83 -25.36 -13.85
CA ILE A 343 15.79 -25.37 -12.74
C ILE A 343 15.92 -23.96 -12.17
N TYR A 344 16.05 -22.94 -13.01
CA TYR A 344 16.09 -21.53 -12.57
C TYR A 344 14.88 -21.16 -11.74
N VAL A 345 13.66 -21.35 -12.26
CA VAL A 345 12.41 -21.03 -11.53
C VAL A 345 12.34 -21.78 -10.21
N SER A 346 12.65 -23.09 -10.20
CA SER A 346 12.66 -23.90 -8.98
C SER A 346 13.67 -23.37 -7.95
N SER A 347 14.88 -23.01 -8.37
CA SER A 347 15.93 -22.46 -7.52
C SER A 347 15.53 -21.10 -6.94
N VAL A 348 14.92 -20.25 -7.76
CA VAL A 348 14.41 -18.93 -7.32
C VAL A 348 13.26 -19.11 -6.32
N CYS A 349 12.34 -20.03 -6.54
CA CYS A 349 11.26 -20.32 -5.58
C CYS A 349 11.82 -20.82 -4.24
N ALA A 350 12.81 -21.72 -4.27
CA ALA A 350 13.47 -22.20 -3.06
C ALA A 350 14.20 -21.06 -2.32
N TYR A 351 14.92 -20.22 -3.05
CA TYR A 351 15.56 -19.03 -2.50
C TYR A 351 14.54 -18.08 -1.86
N LEU A 352 13.46 -17.71 -2.57
CA LEU A 352 12.44 -16.79 -2.07
C LEU A 352 11.76 -17.32 -0.81
N THR A 353 11.46 -18.63 -0.79
CA THR A 353 10.87 -19.27 0.38
C THR A 353 11.82 -19.18 1.58
N SER A 354 13.08 -19.54 1.39
CA SER A 354 14.09 -19.51 2.46
C SER A 354 14.39 -18.08 2.91
N ALA A 355 14.60 -17.15 1.96
CA ALA A 355 14.91 -15.76 2.26
C ALA A 355 13.77 -15.07 3.01
N THR A 356 12.51 -15.33 2.63
CA THR A 356 11.34 -14.77 3.32
C THR A 356 11.16 -15.39 4.71
N TYR A 357 11.34 -16.70 4.83
CA TYR A 357 11.19 -17.40 6.11
C TYR A 357 12.22 -16.96 7.15
N PHE A 358 13.48 -16.85 6.73
CA PHE A 358 14.60 -16.45 7.60
C PHE A 358 14.85 -14.94 7.62
N ASN A 359 14.06 -14.15 6.90
CA ASN A 359 14.23 -12.69 6.73
C ASN A 359 15.65 -12.30 6.26
N ILE A 360 16.23 -13.07 5.33
CA ILE A 360 17.58 -12.86 4.81
C ILE A 360 17.51 -11.92 3.59
N ARG A 361 18.35 -10.88 3.61
CA ARG A 361 18.55 -9.96 2.47
C ARG A 361 20.04 -9.86 2.14
N PRO A 362 20.43 -9.94 0.85
CA PRO A 362 21.82 -9.78 0.45
C PRO A 362 22.36 -8.41 0.87
N LEU A 363 23.59 -8.39 1.37
CA LEU A 363 24.33 -7.17 1.66
C LEU A 363 25.25 -6.82 0.47
N PRO A 364 25.50 -5.52 0.19
CA PRO A 364 26.48 -5.12 -0.83
C PRO A 364 27.88 -5.66 -0.51
N VAL A 365 28.57 -6.16 -1.53
CA VAL A 365 29.95 -6.69 -1.37
C VAL A 365 30.88 -5.63 -0.78
N VAL A 366 30.72 -4.38 -1.17
CA VAL A 366 31.50 -3.25 -0.63
C VAL A 366 31.33 -3.07 0.88
N SER A 367 30.09 -3.23 1.40
CA SER A 367 29.85 -3.13 2.84
C SER A 367 30.39 -4.35 3.61
N LEU A 368 30.36 -5.55 3.01
CA LEU A 368 30.98 -6.74 3.57
C LEU A 368 32.50 -6.60 3.65
N LEU A 369 33.15 -6.10 2.58
CA LEU A 369 34.57 -5.83 2.56
C LEU A 369 34.97 -4.76 3.60
N LYS A 370 34.23 -3.64 3.68
CA LYS A 370 34.48 -2.61 4.71
C LYS A 370 34.37 -3.18 6.14
N GLY A 371 33.40 -4.04 6.40
CA GLY A 371 33.26 -4.74 7.68
C GLY A 371 34.47 -5.62 8.02
N LEU A 372 35.01 -6.34 7.04
CA LEU A 372 36.20 -7.18 7.22
C LEU A 372 37.49 -6.35 7.45
N PHE A 373 37.64 -5.20 6.80
CA PHE A 373 38.81 -4.33 6.96
C PHE A 373 38.74 -3.43 8.20
N ASN A 374 37.54 -3.18 8.75
CA ASN A 374 37.37 -2.39 9.96
C ASN A 374 37.42 -3.23 11.25
N CYS A 375 37.46 -4.54 11.18
CA CYS A 375 37.83 -5.41 12.31
C CYS A 375 39.33 -5.29 12.56
N LYS A 376 39.76 -4.21 13.28
CA LYS A 376 41.09 -4.21 13.90
C LYS A 376 41.11 -5.34 14.95
N PRO A 377 42.13 -6.18 14.96
CA PRO A 377 42.30 -7.14 16.08
C PRO A 377 42.49 -6.32 17.36
N SER A 378 41.64 -6.62 18.33
CA SER A 378 41.82 -6.20 19.73
C SER A 378 43.04 -6.80 20.37
#